data_4c97608974cbe2b2f74b05ea02367103
#
_entry.id   4c97608974cbe2b2f74b05ea02367103
#
_cell.length_a   1.000
_cell.length_b   1.000
_cell.length_c   1.000
_cell.angle_alpha   90.00
_cell.angle_beta   90.00
_cell.angle_gamma   90.00
#
_symmetry.space_group_name_H-M   'P 1'
#
loop_
_entity.id
_entity.type
_entity.pdbx_description
1 polymer ?
#
loop_
_entity_poly.entity_id
_entity_poly.type
_entity_poly.pdbx_seq_one_letter_code
_entity_poly.pdbx_strand_id
1 'polypeptide(L)'
;MISLRSSIFLVALVCSASSTCKSDDHSHFAGSESCRKCHQREYDGWKQTRMANVVRDPKLHPEAVLGDFQHVDPNRPFVLSQVALIYGSRWKQRYFARKGDTFYPLPAQWDIKHQKWLPYHVPQNADWWVAFYPESNEDRPTGPTCDGCHSVNYNLASAQVSEWNVGCEKCHGPGSSHVAHPVATNIVNPEKLAQVRGNDVCIQCHSQGRPHNLPVDGNYVDWPVGYLPGERLADVWDLEIPRLGTQDFYFWQDASAHKNRMQGNDFVQSVMYHRGMRCFDCHEVHSNANRSNLVVAGNTLCLRCHTRTNPAGLKGTVSEHTHHATNSPGSECTACHMPKIAQTLGDNCVSSHTFRFISPRLTQQFGIPNPCTSCHSDKSPEWALGQLRGWSTTSPWRVGQ
;
A
#
# COMPACT_ATOMS: atom_id res chain seq x y z
N MET A 1 -14.71 -86.30 -29.23
CA MET A 1 -14.39 -85.58 -28.00
C MET A 1 -13.19 -84.65 -28.33
N ILE A 2 -13.48 -83.43 -28.63
CA ILE A 2 -12.47 -82.44 -29.05
C ILE A 2 -12.39 -81.43 -27.91
N SER A 3 -11.20 -81.34 -27.24
CA SER A 3 -10.91 -80.43 -26.14
C SER A 3 -10.46 -79.08 -26.70
N LEU A 4 -11.27 -78.05 -26.47
CA LEU A 4 -10.90 -76.65 -26.77
C LEU A 4 -10.12 -76.06 -25.58
N ARG A 5 -8.85 -75.68 -25.79
CA ARG A 5 -8.06 -74.95 -24.85
C ARG A 5 -8.22 -73.46 -25.19
N SER A 6 -8.88 -72.71 -24.28
CA SER A 6 -8.95 -71.24 -24.33
C SER A 6 -7.68 -70.63 -23.75
N SER A 7 -6.92 -69.93 -24.57
CA SER A 7 -5.77 -69.13 -24.14
C SER A 7 -6.25 -67.73 -23.77
N ILE A 8 -6.17 -67.34 -22.54
CA ILE A 8 -6.44 -66.00 -22.03
C ILE A 8 -5.18 -65.18 -22.25
N PHE A 9 -5.22 -64.20 -23.17
CA PHE A 9 -4.21 -63.17 -23.30
C PHE A 9 -4.44 -62.10 -22.23
N LEU A 10 -3.55 -62.00 -21.27
CA LEU A 10 -3.48 -60.93 -20.27
C LEU A 10 -2.78 -59.76 -20.93
N VAL A 11 -3.54 -58.71 -21.32
CA VAL A 11 -2.97 -57.45 -21.76
C VAL A 11 -2.61 -56.64 -20.52
N ALA A 12 -1.34 -56.56 -20.19
CA ALA A 12 -0.81 -55.70 -19.16
C ALA A 12 -0.84 -54.23 -19.66
N LEU A 13 -1.79 -53.45 -19.17
CA LEU A 13 -1.84 -52.00 -19.39
C LEU A 13 -0.73 -51.36 -18.56
N VAL A 14 0.38 -51.03 -19.20
CA VAL A 14 1.45 -50.23 -18.59
C VAL A 14 0.96 -48.76 -18.57
N CYS A 15 0.42 -48.36 -17.44
CA CYS A 15 0.15 -46.95 -17.16
C CYS A 15 1.49 -46.23 -16.96
N SER A 16 2.01 -45.64 -18.02
CA SER A 16 3.14 -44.71 -17.93
C SER A 16 2.65 -43.43 -17.19
N ALA A 17 2.78 -43.40 -15.90
CA ALA A 17 2.68 -42.17 -15.13
C ALA A 17 3.83 -41.24 -15.52
N SER A 18 3.60 -40.36 -16.46
CA SER A 18 4.49 -39.24 -16.73
C SER A 18 4.43 -38.33 -15.50
N SER A 19 5.25 -38.65 -14.50
CA SER A 19 5.62 -37.68 -13.46
C SER A 19 6.31 -36.53 -14.19
N THR A 20 5.56 -35.46 -14.47
CA THR A 20 6.17 -34.17 -14.73
C THR A 20 6.90 -33.80 -13.46
N CYS A 21 8.17 -34.10 -13.41
CA CYS A 21 9.10 -33.51 -12.48
C CYS A 21 9.00 -32.00 -12.74
N LYS A 22 8.18 -31.29 -11.94
CA LYS A 22 8.39 -29.86 -11.76
C LYS A 22 9.81 -29.79 -11.23
N SER A 23 10.72 -29.29 -12.03
CA SER A 23 12.01 -28.85 -11.54
C SER A 23 11.72 -27.90 -10.40
N ASP A 24 12.08 -28.29 -9.18
CA ASP A 24 12.19 -27.40 -8.04
C ASP A 24 13.32 -26.40 -8.37
N ASP A 25 13.02 -25.49 -9.26
CA ASP A 25 13.82 -24.29 -9.47
C ASP A 25 13.49 -23.37 -8.29
N HIS A 26 14.04 -23.70 -7.13
CA HIS A 26 14.06 -22.85 -5.97
C HIS A 26 14.98 -21.68 -6.29
N SER A 27 14.45 -20.72 -7.07
CA SER A 27 15.10 -19.43 -7.21
C SER A 27 15.10 -18.79 -5.83
N HIS A 28 16.27 -18.74 -5.21
CA HIS A 28 16.46 -18.15 -3.89
C HIS A 28 16.53 -16.63 -4.01
N PHE A 29 16.21 -15.94 -2.94
CA PHE A 29 16.39 -14.51 -2.82
C PHE A 29 17.87 -14.17 -2.69
N ALA A 30 18.35 -13.21 -3.47
CA ALA A 30 19.76 -12.82 -3.54
C ALA A 30 20.09 -11.61 -2.65
N GLY A 31 19.06 -10.87 -2.21
CA GLY A 31 19.19 -9.61 -1.50
C GLY A 31 19.53 -8.42 -2.42
N SER A 32 19.00 -7.25 -2.05
CA SER A 32 19.10 -6.03 -2.88
C SER A 32 20.55 -5.61 -3.18
N GLU A 33 21.50 -5.87 -2.29
CA GLU A 33 22.93 -5.51 -2.50
C GLU A 33 23.51 -6.24 -3.72
N SER A 34 23.05 -7.45 -4.01
CA SER A 34 23.50 -8.23 -5.17
C SER A 34 23.13 -7.57 -6.52
N CYS A 35 22.06 -6.78 -6.53
CA CYS A 35 21.56 -6.08 -7.72
C CYS A 35 22.43 -4.86 -8.08
N ARG A 36 23.08 -4.27 -7.08
CA ARG A 36 23.82 -3.02 -7.19
C ARG A 36 24.87 -3.01 -8.29
N LYS A 37 25.59 -4.13 -8.49
CA LYS A 37 26.69 -4.21 -9.45
C LYS A 37 26.27 -3.86 -10.88
N CYS A 38 25.04 -4.21 -11.27
CA CYS A 38 24.52 -3.99 -12.62
C CYS A 38 23.47 -2.88 -12.67
N HIS A 39 22.75 -2.63 -11.56
CA HIS A 39 21.64 -1.67 -11.44
C HIS A 39 21.97 -0.56 -10.44
N GLN A 40 23.18 0.02 -10.55
CA GLN A 40 23.70 1.03 -9.61
C GLN A 40 22.76 2.22 -9.45
N ARG A 41 22.23 2.75 -10.55
CA ARG A 41 21.36 3.94 -10.55
C ARG A 41 20.03 3.65 -9.83
N GLU A 42 19.41 2.55 -10.16
CA GLU A 42 18.14 2.10 -9.57
C GLU A 42 18.33 1.79 -8.08
N TYR A 43 19.43 1.12 -7.73
CA TYR A 43 19.79 0.82 -6.34
C TYR A 43 20.01 2.11 -5.53
N ASP A 44 20.82 3.03 -6.01
CA ASP A 44 21.14 4.27 -5.28
C ASP A 44 19.89 5.16 -5.09
N GLY A 45 19.02 5.23 -6.09
CA GLY A 45 17.75 5.93 -5.98
C GLY A 45 16.77 5.27 -5.02
N TRP A 46 16.57 3.95 -5.15
CA TRP A 46 15.72 3.16 -4.25
C TRP A 46 16.21 3.25 -2.80
N LYS A 47 17.51 3.16 -2.56
CA LYS A 47 18.11 3.18 -1.22
C LYS A 47 17.75 4.43 -0.42
N GLN A 48 17.45 5.54 -1.10
CA GLN A 48 17.00 6.78 -0.48
C GLN A 48 15.50 6.85 -0.23
N THR A 49 14.72 5.90 -0.76
CA THR A 49 13.26 5.91 -0.59
C THR A 49 12.83 5.48 0.82
N ARG A 50 11.59 5.80 1.18
CA ARG A 50 10.99 5.30 2.42
C ARG A 50 10.77 3.79 2.39
N MET A 51 10.60 3.19 1.21
CA MET A 51 10.46 1.75 1.06
C MET A 51 11.71 1.00 1.52
N ALA A 52 12.89 1.49 1.15
CA ALA A 52 14.16 0.95 1.60
C ALA A 52 14.50 1.27 3.08
N ASN A 53 13.67 2.11 3.73
CA ASN A 53 14.01 2.71 5.02
C ASN A 53 12.86 2.68 6.04
N VAL A 54 11.86 1.80 5.83
CA VAL A 54 10.69 1.74 6.70
C VAL A 54 10.93 0.98 8.00
N VAL A 55 11.82 -0.02 7.97
CA VAL A 55 12.26 -0.82 9.13
C VAL A 55 13.72 -0.54 9.42
N ARG A 56 14.06 -0.24 10.67
CA ARG A 56 15.43 0.06 11.10
C ARG A 56 15.73 -0.55 12.46
N ASP A 57 16.94 -1.06 12.61
CA ASP A 57 17.55 -1.32 13.92
C ASP A 57 18.15 -0.02 14.45
N PRO A 58 17.67 0.55 15.56
CA PRO A 58 18.17 1.80 16.11
C PRO A 58 19.62 1.72 16.62
N LYS A 59 20.15 0.54 16.84
CA LYS A 59 21.56 0.35 17.22
C LYS A 59 22.49 0.54 16.03
N LEU A 60 22.03 0.13 14.83
CA LEU A 60 22.78 0.28 13.58
C LEU A 60 22.47 1.62 12.90
N HIS A 61 21.29 2.19 13.16
CA HIS A 61 20.75 3.38 12.55
C HIS A 61 20.18 4.34 13.60
N PRO A 62 21.01 4.92 14.48
CA PRO A 62 20.53 5.86 15.51
C PRO A 62 19.88 7.11 14.91
N GLU A 63 20.29 7.53 13.71
CA GLU A 63 19.71 8.65 12.96
C GLU A 63 18.26 8.41 12.53
N ALA A 64 17.82 7.17 12.50
CA ALA A 64 16.45 6.82 12.14
C ALA A 64 15.46 6.97 13.30
N VAL A 65 15.92 7.20 14.52
CA VAL A 65 15.07 7.39 15.70
C VAL A 65 14.50 8.82 15.69
N LEU A 66 13.19 8.94 15.54
CA LEU A 66 12.49 10.21 15.45
C LEU A 66 11.85 10.64 16.79
N GLY A 67 11.52 9.68 17.63
CA GLY A 67 10.91 9.94 18.92
C GLY A 67 11.90 10.56 19.91
N ASP A 68 11.40 11.43 20.78
CA ASP A 68 12.18 12.04 21.83
C ASP A 68 12.44 11.02 22.95
N PHE A 69 13.66 10.50 23.02
CA PHE A 69 14.13 9.63 24.09
C PHE A 69 15.00 10.36 25.13
N GLN A 70 15.27 11.65 24.92
CA GLN A 70 16.09 12.44 25.86
C GLN A 70 15.29 12.91 27.06
N HIS A 71 14.01 13.22 26.87
CA HIS A 71 13.13 13.67 27.93
C HIS A 71 12.22 12.55 28.42
N VAL A 72 11.86 12.58 29.70
CA VAL A 72 10.87 11.65 30.26
C VAL A 72 9.48 12.06 29.77
N ASP A 73 8.72 11.09 29.28
CA ASP A 73 7.33 11.28 28.86
C ASP A 73 6.45 10.19 29.49
N PRO A 74 5.36 10.53 30.18
CA PRO A 74 4.49 9.56 30.84
C PRO A 74 3.83 8.58 29.88
N ASN A 75 3.67 8.95 28.59
CA ASN A 75 3.11 8.06 27.56
C ASN A 75 4.15 7.06 27.01
N ARG A 76 5.44 7.21 27.36
CA ARG A 76 6.53 6.34 26.91
C ARG A 76 7.18 5.57 28.06
N PRO A 77 6.59 4.47 28.52
CA PRO A 77 7.11 3.69 29.64
C PRO A 77 8.22 2.70 29.26
N PHE A 78 9.10 3.07 28.31
CA PHE A 78 10.26 2.28 27.89
C PHE A 78 11.42 3.18 27.48
N VAL A 79 12.61 2.60 27.39
CA VAL A 79 13.84 3.30 26.99
C VAL A 79 14.35 2.77 25.64
N LEU A 80 15.19 3.56 24.97
CA LEU A 80 15.68 3.23 23.63
C LEU A 80 16.43 1.89 23.58
N SER A 81 17.12 1.50 24.64
CA SER A 81 17.84 0.23 24.70
C SER A 81 16.94 -1.02 24.63
N GLN A 82 15.64 -0.87 24.92
CA GLN A 82 14.65 -1.94 24.81
C GLN A 82 14.12 -2.09 23.36
N VAL A 83 14.41 -1.13 22.51
CA VAL A 83 13.94 -1.14 21.10
C VAL A 83 14.88 -1.98 20.26
N ALA A 84 14.33 -3.00 19.62
CA ALA A 84 15.04 -3.84 18.66
C ALA A 84 14.81 -3.38 17.21
N LEU A 85 13.59 -2.98 16.87
CA LEU A 85 13.24 -2.44 15.56
C LEU A 85 12.33 -1.22 15.69
N ILE A 86 12.45 -0.32 14.73
CA ILE A 86 11.54 0.82 14.52
C ILE A 86 10.87 0.70 13.17
N TYR A 87 9.57 1.04 13.09
CA TYR A 87 8.78 1.04 11.87
C TYR A 87 8.18 2.41 11.61
N GLY A 88 8.38 2.89 10.38
CA GLY A 88 7.77 4.12 9.89
C GLY A 88 8.62 5.38 10.09
N SER A 89 8.43 6.34 9.18
CA SER A 89 9.20 7.60 9.15
C SER A 89 8.40 8.77 8.58
N ARG A 90 7.07 8.66 8.45
CA ARG A 90 6.26 9.70 7.80
C ARG A 90 5.14 10.29 8.66
N TRP A 91 4.30 9.42 9.20
CA TRP A 91 3.13 9.82 9.97
C TRP A 91 3.30 9.52 11.45
N LYS A 92 3.74 8.30 11.70
CA LYS A 92 4.05 7.77 13.02
C LYS A 92 5.28 6.89 12.95
N GLN A 93 5.96 6.78 14.08
CA GLN A 93 7.04 5.81 14.26
C GLN A 93 6.67 4.90 15.43
N ARG A 94 6.74 3.61 15.18
CA ARG A 94 6.45 2.55 16.14
C ARG A 94 7.72 1.83 16.54
N TYR A 95 7.73 1.33 17.75
CA TYR A 95 8.89 0.74 18.40
C TYR A 95 8.55 -0.68 18.83
N PHE A 96 9.49 -1.59 18.62
CA PHE A 96 9.28 -3.01 18.83
C PHE A 96 10.40 -3.62 19.62
N ALA A 97 10.06 -4.44 20.63
CA ALA A 97 10.98 -5.27 21.37
C ALA A 97 11.06 -6.67 20.74
N ARG A 98 12.22 -7.31 20.85
CA ARG A 98 12.40 -8.70 20.43
C ARG A 98 12.03 -9.65 21.58
N LYS A 99 11.23 -10.68 21.28
CA LYS A 99 10.95 -11.82 22.17
C LYS A 99 11.12 -13.11 21.35
N GLY A 100 12.14 -13.90 21.68
CA GLY A 100 12.52 -15.06 20.85
C GLY A 100 12.92 -14.65 19.44
N ASP A 101 12.30 -15.24 18.45
CA ASP A 101 12.59 -14.98 17.03
C ASP A 101 11.68 -13.93 16.38
N THR A 102 10.75 -13.36 17.12
CA THR A 102 9.80 -12.37 16.60
C THR A 102 9.82 -11.05 17.39
N PHE A 103 9.08 -10.07 16.91
CA PHE A 103 9.01 -8.73 17.49
C PHE A 103 7.60 -8.41 17.94
N TYR A 104 7.50 -7.59 19.00
CA TYR A 104 6.24 -7.18 19.61
C TYR A 104 6.22 -5.66 19.81
N PRO A 105 5.07 -5.01 19.62
CA PRO A 105 4.98 -3.57 19.80
C PRO A 105 5.24 -3.18 21.26
N LEU A 106 6.03 -2.14 21.44
CA LEU A 106 6.16 -1.44 22.71
C LEU A 106 4.96 -0.51 22.93
N PRO A 107 4.61 -0.15 24.17
CA PRO A 107 3.31 0.45 24.50
C PRO A 107 3.14 1.92 24.08
N ALA A 108 4.06 2.49 23.30
CA ALA A 108 3.93 3.84 22.77
C ALA A 108 4.39 3.97 21.33
N GLN A 109 3.89 5.01 20.65
CA GLN A 109 4.28 5.41 19.31
C GLN A 109 4.51 6.92 19.25
N TRP A 110 5.35 7.35 18.31
CA TRP A 110 5.66 8.76 18.10
C TRP A 110 4.81 9.34 16.98
N ASP A 111 4.05 10.40 17.25
CA ASP A 111 3.36 11.20 16.24
C ASP A 111 4.36 12.19 15.65
N ILE A 112 4.76 11.95 14.41
CA ILE A 112 5.81 12.72 13.75
C ILE A 112 5.35 14.16 13.45
N LYS A 113 4.06 14.36 13.13
CA LYS A 113 3.53 15.67 12.80
C LYS A 113 3.50 16.58 14.04
N HIS A 114 3.01 16.05 15.16
CA HIS A 114 2.81 16.83 16.38
C HIS A 114 3.96 16.72 17.37
N GLN A 115 5.02 15.96 17.04
CA GLN A 115 6.23 15.78 17.87
C GLN A 115 5.88 15.39 19.30
N LYS A 116 5.04 14.34 19.47
CA LYS A 116 4.59 13.88 20.79
C LYS A 116 4.46 12.37 20.85
N TRP A 117 4.61 11.83 22.06
CA TRP A 117 4.31 10.45 22.33
C TRP A 117 2.81 10.24 22.49
N LEU A 118 2.32 9.15 21.93
CA LEU A 118 0.96 8.64 22.10
C LEU A 118 1.04 7.18 22.56
N PRO A 119 0.08 6.69 23.32
CA PRO A 119 -0.06 5.27 23.58
C PRO A 119 -0.09 4.50 22.25
N TYR A 120 0.42 3.27 22.23
CA TYR A 120 0.31 2.42 21.05
C TYR A 120 -1.16 2.13 20.73
N HIS A 121 -1.96 1.84 21.75
CA HIS A 121 -3.41 1.77 21.67
C HIS A 121 -4.01 3.16 21.93
N VAL A 122 -4.55 3.75 20.88
CA VAL A 122 -5.29 5.02 20.90
C VAL A 122 -6.77 4.75 20.66
N PRO A 123 -7.69 5.67 21.02
CA PRO A 123 -9.12 5.52 20.68
C PRO A 123 -9.34 5.26 19.21
N GLN A 124 -10.40 4.51 18.87
CA GLN A 124 -10.73 4.10 17.48
C GLN A 124 -10.81 5.26 16.49
N ASN A 125 -11.24 6.43 16.94
CA ASN A 125 -11.28 7.64 16.12
C ASN A 125 -9.91 8.27 15.87
N ALA A 126 -8.87 7.82 16.56
CA ALA A 126 -7.51 8.33 16.42
C ALA A 126 -6.56 7.38 15.67
N ASP A 127 -6.83 6.07 15.69
CA ASP A 127 -6.09 5.10 14.86
C ASP A 127 -7.02 3.96 14.45
N TRP A 128 -7.01 3.64 13.16
CA TRP A 128 -7.95 2.74 12.51
C TRP A 128 -7.89 1.28 12.97
N TRP A 129 -6.72 0.81 13.36
CA TRP A 129 -6.49 -0.63 13.60
C TRP A 129 -6.91 -1.08 15.02
N VAL A 130 -7.12 -0.16 15.94
CA VAL A 130 -7.40 -0.46 17.35
C VAL A 130 -8.62 -1.37 17.53
N ALA A 131 -9.63 -1.25 16.66
CA ALA A 131 -10.83 -2.08 16.72
C ALA A 131 -10.60 -3.57 16.39
N PHE A 132 -9.49 -3.91 15.76
CA PHE A 132 -9.25 -5.25 15.19
C PHE A 132 -8.19 -6.05 15.91
N TYR A 133 -7.46 -5.42 16.79
CA TYR A 133 -6.31 -6.06 17.42
C TYR A 133 -6.47 -6.14 18.93
N PRO A 134 -5.92 -7.20 19.55
CA PRO A 134 -5.94 -7.35 21.00
C PRO A 134 -5.38 -6.11 21.70
N GLU A 135 -5.89 -5.81 22.88
CA GLU A 135 -5.34 -4.73 23.72
C GLU A 135 -3.92 -5.03 24.17
N SER A 136 -3.63 -6.30 24.43
CA SER A 136 -2.30 -6.74 24.81
C SER A 136 -1.34 -6.71 23.61
N ASN A 137 -0.28 -5.95 23.73
CA ASN A 137 0.80 -5.97 22.75
C ASN A 137 1.55 -7.31 22.73
N GLU A 138 1.44 -8.12 23.76
CA GLU A 138 2.06 -9.42 23.87
C GLU A 138 1.40 -10.47 22.96
N ASP A 139 0.15 -10.22 22.58
CA ASP A 139 -0.62 -11.08 21.67
C ASP A 139 -0.50 -10.63 20.20
N ARG A 140 0.45 -9.72 19.90
CA ARG A 140 0.57 -9.10 18.58
C ARG A 140 1.99 -9.15 18.01
N PRO A 141 2.49 -10.33 17.66
CA PRO A 141 3.74 -10.43 16.92
C PRO A 141 3.65 -9.68 15.58
N THR A 142 4.75 -9.08 15.14
CA THR A 142 4.80 -8.32 13.89
C THR A 142 4.63 -9.18 12.65
N GLY A 143 5.02 -10.44 12.69
CA GLY A 143 5.00 -11.35 11.55
C GLY A 143 3.65 -11.42 10.84
N PRO A 144 2.55 -11.79 11.52
CA PRO A 144 1.22 -11.84 10.92
C PRO A 144 0.70 -10.47 10.48
N THR A 145 1.15 -9.37 11.08
CA THR A 145 0.51 -8.05 10.89
C THR A 145 1.33 -7.05 10.08
N CYS A 146 2.66 -7.17 10.07
CA CYS A 146 3.54 -6.14 9.52
C CYS A 146 4.58 -6.68 8.54
N ASP A 147 5.25 -7.78 8.93
CA ASP A 147 6.53 -8.14 8.34
C ASP A 147 6.42 -8.64 6.89
N GLY A 148 5.29 -9.23 6.53
CA GLY A 148 5.05 -9.65 5.15
C GLY A 148 5.07 -8.50 4.14
N CYS A 149 4.65 -7.28 4.54
CA CYS A 149 4.74 -6.08 3.70
C CYS A 149 6.06 -5.31 3.90
N HIS A 150 6.64 -5.40 5.09
CA HIS A 150 7.83 -4.63 5.49
C HIS A 150 9.14 -5.38 5.36
N SER A 151 9.13 -6.52 4.67
CA SER A 151 10.30 -7.33 4.37
C SER A 151 10.16 -8.05 3.02
N VAL A 152 11.26 -8.63 2.57
CA VAL A 152 11.30 -9.59 1.47
C VAL A 152 11.21 -10.99 2.03
N ASN A 153 10.29 -11.79 1.49
CA ASN A 153 10.16 -13.22 1.79
C ASN A 153 10.06 -13.54 3.29
N TYR A 154 9.11 -12.90 4.00
CA TYR A 154 8.85 -13.29 5.38
C TYR A 154 8.23 -14.70 5.45
N ASN A 155 8.85 -15.56 6.22
CA ASN A 155 8.34 -16.89 6.49
C ASN A 155 7.61 -16.93 7.84
N LEU A 156 6.30 -17.21 7.80
CA LEU A 156 5.46 -17.22 9.01
C LEU A 156 5.86 -18.29 10.03
N ALA A 157 6.33 -19.46 9.56
CA ALA A 157 6.66 -20.58 10.45
C ALA A 157 7.98 -20.38 11.18
N SER A 158 8.98 -19.77 10.51
CA SER A 158 10.33 -19.57 11.07
C SER A 158 10.60 -18.15 11.54
N ALA A 159 9.68 -17.20 11.29
CA ALA A 159 9.85 -15.76 11.53
C ALA A 159 11.11 -15.15 10.85
N GLN A 160 11.60 -15.79 9.79
CA GLN A 160 12.80 -15.34 9.08
C GLN A 160 12.41 -14.45 7.88
N VAL A 161 13.30 -13.53 7.54
CA VAL A 161 13.23 -12.66 6.35
C VAL A 161 14.49 -12.86 5.51
N SER A 162 14.37 -12.73 4.20
CA SER A 162 15.54 -12.64 3.34
C SER A 162 16.19 -11.25 3.44
N GLU A 163 15.37 -10.21 3.56
CA GLU A 163 15.81 -8.82 3.72
C GLU A 163 14.73 -8.01 4.43
N TRP A 164 15.12 -7.15 5.39
CA TRP A 164 14.22 -6.15 5.95
C TRP A 164 13.98 -5.01 4.96
N ASN A 165 12.84 -4.36 5.06
CA ASN A 165 12.34 -3.34 4.16
C ASN A 165 11.77 -3.89 2.86
N VAL A 166 11.28 -2.99 2.01
CA VAL A 166 10.78 -3.32 0.68
C VAL A 166 11.98 -3.32 -0.28
N GLY A 167 12.69 -4.46 -0.29
CA GLY A 167 13.85 -4.68 -1.15
C GLY A 167 13.49 -4.88 -2.62
N CYS A 168 14.50 -4.94 -3.49
CA CYS A 168 14.34 -5.10 -4.93
C CYS A 168 13.43 -6.29 -5.27
N GLU A 169 13.67 -7.42 -4.62
CA GLU A 169 12.98 -8.68 -4.87
C GLU A 169 11.51 -8.69 -4.37
N LYS A 170 11.10 -7.70 -3.56
CA LYS A 170 9.69 -7.54 -3.19
C LYS A 170 8.81 -7.15 -4.38
N CYS A 171 9.43 -6.52 -5.40
CA CYS A 171 8.77 -6.11 -6.64
C CYS A 171 9.20 -6.95 -7.85
N HIS A 172 10.42 -7.45 -7.84
CA HIS A 172 11.03 -8.16 -8.96
C HIS A 172 11.03 -9.69 -8.83
N GLY A 173 10.61 -10.21 -7.66
CA GLY A 173 10.66 -11.64 -7.35
C GLY A 173 12.08 -12.16 -7.07
N PRO A 174 12.23 -13.46 -6.76
CA PRO A 174 13.52 -14.07 -6.44
C PRO A 174 14.55 -13.86 -7.53
N GLY A 175 15.72 -13.32 -7.17
CA GLY A 175 16.73 -12.87 -8.13
C GLY A 175 17.97 -13.71 -8.26
N SER A 176 18.15 -14.79 -7.48
CA SER A 176 19.40 -15.57 -7.49
C SER A 176 19.76 -16.14 -8.87
N SER A 177 18.77 -16.66 -9.60
CA SER A 177 18.97 -17.16 -10.96
C SER A 177 19.36 -16.03 -11.94
N HIS A 178 18.79 -14.83 -11.76
CA HIS A 178 19.13 -13.65 -12.56
C HIS A 178 20.55 -13.16 -12.26
N VAL A 179 20.96 -13.15 -10.99
CA VAL A 179 22.32 -12.76 -10.59
C VAL A 179 23.36 -13.73 -11.17
N ALA A 180 23.05 -15.03 -11.19
CA ALA A 180 23.94 -16.06 -11.75
C ALA A 180 23.99 -16.01 -13.29
N HIS A 181 22.85 -15.77 -13.94
CA HIS A 181 22.69 -15.75 -15.40
C HIS A 181 21.75 -14.61 -15.80
N PRO A 182 22.26 -13.37 -15.98
CA PRO A 182 21.43 -12.18 -16.13
C PRO A 182 20.76 -12.13 -17.53
N VAL A 183 19.54 -12.63 -17.60
CA VAL A 183 18.66 -12.53 -18.77
C VAL A 183 17.30 -11.96 -18.36
N ALA A 184 16.66 -11.22 -19.26
CA ALA A 184 15.41 -10.52 -18.97
C ALA A 184 14.21 -11.44 -18.67
N THR A 185 14.32 -12.74 -18.93
CA THR A 185 13.25 -13.72 -18.78
C THR A 185 13.24 -14.43 -17.43
N ASN A 186 14.30 -14.30 -16.63
CA ASN A 186 14.41 -14.97 -15.32
C ASN A 186 14.34 -13.99 -14.14
N ILE A 187 13.78 -12.81 -14.37
CA ILE A 187 13.42 -11.81 -13.35
C ILE A 187 12.15 -11.09 -13.79
N VAL A 188 11.31 -10.72 -12.84
CA VAL A 188 10.09 -9.97 -13.15
C VAL A 188 10.43 -8.48 -13.36
N ASN A 189 9.96 -7.92 -14.47
CA ASN A 189 9.90 -6.49 -14.66
C ASN A 189 8.43 -6.05 -14.63
N PRO A 190 7.95 -5.38 -13.54
CA PRO A 190 6.56 -4.96 -13.39
C PRO A 190 6.02 -4.14 -14.56
N GLU A 191 6.87 -3.32 -15.19
CA GLU A 191 6.49 -2.49 -16.35
C GLU A 191 6.07 -3.32 -17.56
N LYS A 192 6.63 -4.53 -17.73
CA LYS A 192 6.33 -5.44 -18.83
C LYS A 192 5.15 -6.38 -18.56
N LEU A 193 4.62 -6.37 -17.36
CA LEU A 193 3.44 -7.17 -17.02
C LEU A 193 2.17 -6.55 -17.59
N ALA A 194 1.16 -7.39 -17.78
CA ALA A 194 -0.21 -6.91 -18.03
C ALA A 194 -0.67 -6.01 -16.88
N GLN A 195 -1.54 -5.04 -17.16
CA GLN A 195 -1.97 -3.98 -16.23
C GLN A 195 -2.31 -4.51 -14.83
N VAL A 196 -3.13 -5.55 -14.72
CA VAL A 196 -3.56 -6.12 -13.43
C VAL A 196 -2.34 -6.60 -12.65
N ARG A 197 -1.52 -7.48 -13.22
CA ARG A 197 -0.34 -8.04 -12.57
C ARG A 197 0.72 -6.99 -12.24
N GLY A 198 0.87 -5.97 -13.09
CA GLY A 198 1.76 -4.84 -12.80
C GLY A 198 1.29 -4.02 -11.59
N ASN A 199 -0.02 -3.80 -11.45
CA ASN A 199 -0.61 -3.14 -10.29
C ASN A 199 -0.56 -4.02 -9.04
N ASP A 200 -0.75 -5.33 -9.17
CA ASP A 200 -0.72 -6.29 -8.07
C ASP A 200 0.59 -6.23 -7.28
N VAL A 201 1.71 -5.94 -7.95
CA VAL A 201 3.01 -5.72 -7.31
C VAL A 201 2.97 -4.59 -6.26
N CYS A 202 2.18 -3.56 -6.48
CA CYS A 202 2.01 -2.46 -5.51
C CYS A 202 0.88 -2.77 -4.52
N ILE A 203 -0.22 -3.30 -5.03
CA ILE A 203 -1.45 -3.57 -4.27
C ILE A 203 -1.21 -4.61 -3.17
N GLN A 204 -0.29 -5.56 -3.33
CA GLN A 204 0.06 -6.52 -2.27
C GLN A 204 0.34 -5.88 -0.90
N CYS A 205 0.83 -4.63 -0.88
CA CYS A 205 1.12 -3.88 0.35
C CYS A 205 0.22 -2.66 0.52
N HIS A 206 -0.25 -2.07 -0.58
CA HIS A 206 -1.07 -0.86 -0.59
C HIS A 206 -2.56 -1.15 -0.68
N SER A 207 -3.00 -2.24 -0.01
CA SER A 207 -4.42 -2.60 0.08
C SER A 207 -4.80 -3.15 1.45
N GLN A 208 -6.09 -3.17 1.72
CA GLN A 208 -6.73 -3.98 2.75
C GLN A 208 -7.45 -5.14 2.07
N GLY A 209 -7.40 -6.29 2.68
CA GLY A 209 -7.97 -7.52 2.15
C GLY A 209 -7.80 -8.68 3.12
N ARG A 210 -8.02 -9.89 2.62
CA ARG A 210 -7.90 -11.13 3.39
C ARG A 210 -7.17 -12.20 2.60
N PRO A 211 -6.23 -12.93 3.19
CA PRO A 211 -5.60 -14.06 2.53
C PRO A 211 -6.61 -15.21 2.38
N HIS A 212 -6.55 -15.93 1.25
CA HIS A 212 -7.40 -17.11 1.02
C HIS A 212 -7.08 -18.24 1.99
N ASN A 213 -5.80 -18.48 2.18
CA ASN A 213 -5.31 -19.47 3.12
C ASN A 213 -5.02 -18.76 4.43
N LEU A 214 -6.01 -18.74 5.31
CA LEU A 214 -5.75 -18.33 6.68
C LEU A 214 -4.64 -19.23 7.22
N PRO A 215 -3.63 -18.64 7.85
CA PRO A 215 -2.57 -19.45 8.41
C PRO A 215 -3.13 -20.40 9.45
N VAL A 216 -2.43 -21.48 9.57
CA VAL A 216 -2.56 -22.47 10.60
C VAL A 216 -2.79 -21.80 11.96
N ASP A 217 -3.73 -22.28 12.74
CA ASP A 217 -4.05 -21.86 14.10
C ASP A 217 -4.98 -20.62 14.25
N GLY A 218 -5.70 -20.23 13.20
CA GLY A 218 -6.72 -19.16 13.31
C GLY A 218 -6.16 -17.76 13.53
N ASN A 219 -4.85 -17.57 13.38
CA ASN A 219 -4.21 -16.28 13.50
C ASN A 219 -4.56 -15.38 12.31
N TYR A 220 -4.97 -14.17 12.60
CA TYR A 220 -5.22 -13.15 11.60
C TYR A 220 -3.91 -12.73 10.93
N VAL A 221 -3.88 -12.80 9.59
CA VAL A 221 -2.75 -12.32 8.79
C VAL A 221 -3.21 -11.18 7.89
N ASP A 222 -2.44 -10.09 7.91
CA ASP A 222 -2.81 -8.81 7.33
C ASP A 222 -2.02 -8.49 6.03
N TRP A 223 -1.59 -9.55 5.32
CA TRP A 223 -0.86 -9.44 4.06
C TRP A 223 -1.03 -10.71 3.21
N PRO A 224 -0.83 -10.64 1.87
CA PRO A 224 -1.05 -11.77 0.96
C PRO A 224 0.07 -12.81 1.05
N VAL A 225 -0.15 -13.83 1.88
CA VAL A 225 0.78 -14.95 2.07
C VAL A 225 0.90 -15.75 0.78
N GLY A 226 2.13 -16.01 0.37
CA GLY A 226 2.43 -16.81 -0.82
C GLY A 226 2.41 -16.05 -2.14
N TYR A 227 2.07 -14.76 -2.16
CA TYR A 227 2.13 -13.97 -3.38
C TYR A 227 3.57 -13.73 -3.83
N LEU A 228 3.83 -13.97 -5.11
CA LEU A 228 5.08 -13.60 -5.79
C LEU A 228 4.81 -12.59 -6.92
N PRO A 229 5.70 -11.60 -7.11
CA PRO A 229 5.59 -10.65 -8.22
C PRO A 229 5.45 -11.35 -9.58
N GLY A 230 4.49 -10.87 -10.38
CA GLY A 230 4.18 -11.47 -11.69
C GLY A 230 3.01 -12.47 -11.65
N GLU A 231 2.62 -12.95 -10.50
CA GLU A 231 1.40 -13.74 -10.32
C GLU A 231 0.16 -12.82 -10.21
N ARG A 232 -1.02 -13.42 -10.10
CA ARG A 232 -2.24 -12.68 -9.81
C ARG A 232 -2.42 -12.61 -8.29
N LEU A 233 -2.52 -11.40 -7.77
CA LEU A 233 -2.76 -11.20 -6.34
C LEU A 233 -4.08 -11.85 -5.90
N ALA A 234 -5.10 -11.80 -6.76
CA ALA A 234 -6.40 -12.40 -6.51
C ALA A 234 -6.40 -13.94 -6.38
N ASP A 235 -5.29 -14.61 -6.64
CA ASP A 235 -5.17 -16.06 -6.42
C ASP A 235 -4.87 -16.41 -4.94
N VAL A 236 -4.44 -15.41 -4.14
CA VAL A 236 -4.08 -15.59 -2.73
C VAL A 236 -4.69 -14.53 -1.79
N TRP A 237 -5.31 -13.48 -2.33
CA TRP A 237 -5.75 -12.32 -1.57
C TRP A 237 -7.05 -11.74 -2.10
N ASP A 238 -8.08 -11.68 -1.26
CA ASP A 238 -9.32 -10.98 -1.54
C ASP A 238 -9.24 -9.54 -1.06
N LEU A 239 -9.33 -8.59 -1.97
CA LEU A 239 -9.43 -7.17 -1.60
C LEU A 239 -10.74 -6.91 -0.85
N GLU A 240 -10.70 -6.08 0.20
CA GLU A 240 -11.92 -5.52 0.77
C GLU A 240 -12.66 -4.70 -0.29
N ILE A 241 -13.96 -4.98 -0.42
CA ILE A 241 -14.84 -4.39 -1.43
C ILE A 241 -15.83 -3.45 -0.77
N PRO A 242 -15.97 -2.19 -1.24
CA PRO A 242 -16.94 -1.26 -0.70
C PRO A 242 -18.38 -1.63 -1.04
N ARG A 243 -19.30 -1.25 -0.15
CA ARG A 243 -20.75 -1.29 -0.39
C ARG A 243 -21.23 0.15 -0.49
N LEU A 244 -21.60 0.58 -1.69
CA LEU A 244 -22.09 1.93 -1.92
C LEU A 244 -23.30 2.23 -1.02
N GLY A 245 -23.30 3.40 -0.40
CA GLY A 245 -24.34 3.82 0.54
C GLY A 245 -24.17 3.33 1.98
N THR A 246 -23.19 2.45 2.24
CA THR A 246 -22.91 1.91 3.57
C THR A 246 -21.53 2.34 4.04
N GLN A 247 -21.47 2.97 5.21
CA GLN A 247 -20.19 3.16 5.89
C GLN A 247 -19.85 1.90 6.67
N ASP A 248 -18.65 1.43 6.48
CA ASP A 248 -18.06 0.38 7.31
C ASP A 248 -16.70 0.82 7.86
N PHE A 249 -15.97 -0.12 8.41
CA PHE A 249 -14.65 0.18 8.95
C PHE A 249 -13.68 0.66 7.87
N TYR A 250 -13.72 0.08 6.67
CA TYR A 250 -12.75 0.33 5.61
C TYR A 250 -13.14 1.49 4.69
N PHE A 251 -14.44 1.71 4.48
CA PHE A 251 -14.94 2.60 3.44
C PHE A 251 -15.96 3.62 3.97
N TRP A 252 -15.93 4.80 3.37
CA TRP A 252 -17.01 5.76 3.44
C TRP A 252 -18.23 5.30 2.62
N GLN A 253 -19.39 5.93 2.83
CA GLN A 253 -20.62 5.62 2.10
C GLN A 253 -20.51 5.83 0.58
N ASP A 254 -19.59 6.67 0.12
CA ASP A 254 -19.30 6.89 -1.31
C ASP A 254 -18.33 5.84 -1.88
N ALA A 255 -18.00 4.82 -1.13
CA ALA A 255 -17.05 3.77 -1.46
C ALA A 255 -15.57 4.22 -1.54
N SER A 256 -15.23 5.43 -1.13
CA SER A 256 -13.83 5.82 -0.96
C SER A 256 -13.22 5.26 0.33
N ALA A 257 -11.92 5.03 0.32
CA ALA A 257 -11.22 4.48 1.48
C ALA A 257 -11.30 5.41 2.70
N HIS A 258 -11.72 4.87 3.85
CA HIS A 258 -11.72 5.55 5.13
C HIS A 258 -10.41 5.34 5.90
N LYS A 259 -9.66 4.28 5.61
CA LYS A 259 -8.43 3.90 6.30
C LYS A 259 -7.22 3.99 5.38
N ASN A 260 -6.03 4.14 5.98
CA ASN A 260 -4.79 4.15 5.22
C ASN A 260 -4.46 2.75 4.67
N ARG A 261 -3.41 2.67 3.84
CA ARG A 261 -2.99 1.44 3.16
C ARG A 261 -4.07 0.88 2.22
N MET A 262 -4.96 1.73 1.72
CA MET A 262 -6.05 1.34 0.82
C MET A 262 -5.96 2.02 -0.55
N GLN A 263 -4.78 2.46 -0.95
CA GLN A 263 -4.57 3.10 -2.24
C GLN A 263 -4.97 2.17 -3.40
N GLY A 264 -4.68 0.87 -3.28
CA GLY A 264 -5.08 -0.14 -4.25
C GLY A 264 -6.60 -0.32 -4.30
N ASN A 265 -7.27 -0.41 -3.14
CA ASN A 265 -8.73 -0.54 -3.09
C ASN A 265 -9.45 0.66 -3.72
N ASP A 266 -8.94 1.88 -3.50
CA ASP A 266 -9.43 3.09 -4.16
C ASP A 266 -9.15 3.07 -5.67
N PHE A 267 -7.91 2.73 -6.04
CA PHE A 267 -7.44 2.82 -7.42
C PHE A 267 -8.20 1.88 -8.36
N VAL A 268 -8.43 0.63 -7.95
CA VAL A 268 -9.15 -0.36 -8.79
C VAL A 268 -10.60 0.04 -9.09
N GLN A 269 -11.18 0.97 -8.32
CA GLN A 269 -12.50 1.55 -8.57
C GLN A 269 -12.44 2.78 -9.47
N SER A 270 -11.26 3.31 -9.76
CA SER A 270 -11.11 4.56 -10.50
C SER A 270 -11.31 4.38 -12.00
N VAL A 271 -11.83 5.42 -12.65
CA VAL A 271 -11.92 5.46 -14.11
C VAL A 271 -10.55 5.31 -14.77
N MET A 272 -9.49 5.80 -14.12
CA MET A 272 -8.12 5.69 -14.64
C MET A 272 -7.66 4.25 -14.68
N TYR A 273 -7.92 3.47 -13.63
CA TYR A 273 -7.63 2.03 -13.65
C TYR A 273 -8.38 1.31 -14.78
N HIS A 274 -9.67 1.58 -14.94
CA HIS A 274 -10.48 0.99 -16.01
C HIS A 274 -10.08 1.45 -17.43
N ARG A 275 -9.27 2.50 -17.54
CA ARG A 275 -8.64 2.97 -18.78
C ARG A 275 -7.22 2.43 -18.97
N GLY A 276 -6.80 1.47 -18.18
CA GLY A 276 -5.52 0.78 -18.35
C GLY A 276 -4.34 1.41 -17.59
N MET A 277 -4.58 2.42 -16.75
CA MET A 277 -3.50 3.07 -15.98
C MET A 277 -2.90 2.13 -14.94
N ARG A 278 -1.63 2.35 -14.65
CA ARG A 278 -0.85 1.57 -13.68
C ARG A 278 -0.26 2.49 -12.62
N CYS A 279 0.05 1.94 -11.46
CA CYS A 279 0.64 2.72 -10.36
C CYS A 279 1.91 3.46 -10.79
N PHE A 280 2.76 2.83 -11.56
CA PHE A 280 4.02 3.38 -12.03
C PHE A 280 3.91 4.32 -13.25
N ASP A 281 2.72 4.51 -13.82
CA ASP A 281 2.52 5.62 -14.76
C ASP A 281 2.57 6.98 -14.04
N CYS A 282 2.35 6.98 -12.70
CA CYS A 282 2.41 8.14 -11.84
C CYS A 282 3.58 8.10 -10.85
N HIS A 283 4.02 6.92 -10.40
CA HIS A 283 5.04 6.75 -9.38
C HIS A 283 6.36 6.19 -9.94
N GLU A 284 7.48 6.75 -9.48
CA GLU A 284 8.85 6.28 -9.77
C GLU A 284 9.46 5.72 -8.47
N VAL A 285 9.50 4.39 -8.37
CA VAL A 285 9.89 3.71 -7.13
C VAL A 285 11.40 3.62 -6.90
N HIS A 286 12.20 3.87 -7.95
CA HIS A 286 13.66 3.90 -7.88
C HIS A 286 14.20 5.32 -7.65
N SER A 287 13.36 6.27 -7.24
CA SER A 287 13.74 7.66 -7.04
C SER A 287 13.12 8.23 -5.78
N ASN A 288 13.84 9.16 -5.14
CA ASN A 288 13.35 9.97 -4.03
C ASN A 288 13.35 11.46 -4.40
N ALA A 289 13.19 11.79 -5.68
CA ALA A 289 13.22 13.15 -6.19
C ALA A 289 12.11 14.05 -5.60
N ASN A 290 11.02 13.43 -5.11
CA ASN A 290 9.95 14.15 -4.43
C ASN A 290 9.28 13.30 -3.35
N ARG A 291 8.53 13.97 -2.47
CA ARG A 291 7.95 13.38 -1.26
C ARG A 291 7.06 12.15 -1.49
N SER A 292 6.47 12.00 -2.67
CA SER A 292 5.51 10.94 -3.00
C SER A 292 6.01 9.99 -4.07
N ASN A 293 7.30 10.01 -4.38
CA ASN A 293 7.91 9.19 -5.43
C ASN A 293 7.17 9.30 -6.77
N LEU A 294 6.81 10.51 -7.19
CA LEU A 294 6.12 10.74 -8.47
C LEU A 294 7.15 10.89 -9.59
N VAL A 295 6.80 10.42 -10.78
CA VAL A 295 7.64 10.61 -12.00
C VAL A 295 7.86 12.09 -12.33
N VAL A 296 6.90 12.96 -11.96
CA VAL A 296 7.01 14.41 -12.00
C VAL A 296 6.07 15.01 -10.95
N ALA A 297 6.51 16.09 -10.30
CA ALA A 297 5.74 16.72 -9.22
C ALA A 297 4.64 17.65 -9.74
N GLY A 298 3.63 17.90 -8.88
CA GLY A 298 2.58 18.88 -9.07
C GLY A 298 1.61 18.58 -10.21
N ASN A 299 0.95 19.60 -10.68
CA ASN A 299 -0.09 19.52 -11.73
C ASN A 299 0.45 18.99 -13.07
N THR A 300 1.75 19.14 -13.33
CA THR A 300 2.40 18.64 -14.54
C THR A 300 2.15 17.14 -14.72
N LEU A 301 2.12 16.36 -13.63
CA LEU A 301 1.80 14.92 -13.69
C LEU A 301 0.42 14.67 -14.33
N CYS A 302 -0.59 15.37 -13.87
CA CYS A 302 -1.96 15.22 -14.36
C CYS A 302 -2.11 15.74 -15.80
N LEU A 303 -1.47 16.89 -16.07
CA LEU A 303 -1.56 17.56 -17.36
C LEU A 303 -0.79 16.88 -18.50
N ARG A 304 0.02 15.85 -18.21
CA ARG A 304 0.58 14.97 -19.27
C ARG A 304 -0.51 14.28 -20.08
N CYS A 305 -1.65 13.97 -19.46
CA CYS A 305 -2.78 13.27 -20.09
C CYS A 305 -4.06 14.11 -20.12
N HIS A 306 -4.33 14.92 -19.08
CA HIS A 306 -5.53 15.76 -18.98
C HIS A 306 -5.34 17.11 -19.68
N THR A 307 -5.03 17.07 -20.98
CA THR A 307 -4.88 18.25 -21.85
C THR A 307 -6.22 18.69 -22.44
N ARG A 308 -6.26 19.89 -23.03
CA ARG A 308 -7.45 20.42 -23.71
C ARG A 308 -7.96 19.55 -24.88
N THR A 309 -7.07 18.79 -25.50
CA THR A 309 -7.39 17.89 -26.61
C THR A 309 -8.00 16.56 -26.16
N ASN A 310 -7.85 16.20 -24.88
CA ASN A 310 -8.48 15.03 -24.30
C ASN A 310 -9.94 15.34 -23.93
N PRO A 311 -10.94 14.56 -24.38
CA PRO A 311 -12.35 14.78 -24.01
C PRO A 311 -12.61 14.81 -22.50
N ALA A 312 -11.82 14.06 -21.71
CA ALA A 312 -11.83 14.06 -20.24
C ALA A 312 -10.82 15.06 -19.64
N GLY A 313 -10.18 15.88 -20.46
CA GLY A 313 -9.13 16.81 -20.07
C GLY A 313 -9.65 18.13 -19.51
N LEU A 314 -8.71 18.92 -19.03
CA LEU A 314 -8.94 20.24 -18.51
C LEU A 314 -9.47 21.17 -19.62
N LYS A 315 -10.63 21.78 -19.38
CA LYS A 315 -11.19 22.84 -20.24
C LYS A 315 -10.83 24.20 -19.67
N GLY A 316 -10.06 24.98 -20.41
CA GLY A 316 -9.53 26.24 -19.94
C GLY A 316 -8.17 26.12 -19.24
N THR A 317 -7.82 27.12 -18.45
CA THR A 317 -6.63 27.12 -17.59
C THR A 317 -6.92 26.43 -16.25
N VAL A 318 -5.89 26.09 -15.52
CA VAL A 318 -6.02 25.54 -14.16
C VAL A 318 -6.78 26.53 -13.26
N SER A 319 -6.46 27.83 -13.36
CA SER A 319 -7.12 28.86 -12.56
C SER A 319 -8.61 29.01 -12.89
N GLU A 320 -8.98 28.97 -14.17
CA GLU A 320 -10.39 28.98 -14.60
C GLU A 320 -11.16 27.76 -14.12
N HIS A 321 -10.52 26.59 -14.09
CA HIS A 321 -11.12 25.34 -13.61
C HIS A 321 -11.29 25.33 -12.10
N THR A 322 -10.28 25.76 -11.36
CA THR A 322 -10.22 25.64 -9.89
C THR A 322 -10.81 26.85 -9.18
N HIS A 323 -10.98 27.98 -9.88
CA HIS A 323 -11.32 29.28 -9.31
C HIS A 323 -10.34 29.76 -8.21
N HIS A 324 -9.09 29.31 -8.31
CA HIS A 324 -8.01 29.70 -7.43
C HIS A 324 -6.85 30.30 -8.23
N ALA A 325 -6.08 31.18 -7.60
CA ALA A 325 -4.92 31.79 -8.24
C ALA A 325 -3.91 30.70 -8.67
N THR A 326 -3.29 30.90 -9.83
CA THR A 326 -2.26 29.99 -10.33
C THR A 326 -1.14 29.81 -9.29
N ASN A 327 -0.67 28.58 -9.13
CA ASN A 327 0.34 28.16 -8.14
C ASN A 327 -0.07 28.34 -6.65
N SER A 328 -1.35 28.61 -6.36
CA SER A 328 -1.86 28.51 -5.00
C SER A 328 -2.14 27.05 -4.60
N PRO A 329 -2.22 26.72 -3.30
CA PRO A 329 -2.59 25.38 -2.86
C PRO A 329 -3.95 24.90 -3.42
N GLY A 330 -4.91 25.81 -3.61
CA GLY A 330 -6.23 25.50 -4.19
C GLY A 330 -6.20 25.22 -5.69
N SER A 331 -5.11 25.58 -6.39
CA SER A 331 -4.92 25.26 -7.81
C SER A 331 -4.30 23.88 -8.07
N GLU A 332 -3.89 23.16 -7.01
CA GLU A 332 -3.38 21.82 -7.15
C GLU A 332 -4.49 20.82 -7.51
N CYS A 333 -4.32 20.07 -8.59
CA CYS A 333 -5.28 19.03 -9.01
C CYS A 333 -5.58 18.03 -7.88
N THR A 334 -4.55 17.65 -7.15
CA THR A 334 -4.64 16.70 -6.03
C THR A 334 -5.40 17.25 -4.82
N ALA A 335 -5.49 18.58 -4.66
CA ALA A 335 -6.24 19.19 -3.56
C ALA A 335 -7.74 18.83 -3.64
N CYS A 336 -8.28 18.74 -4.86
CA CYS A 336 -9.70 18.46 -5.11
C CYS A 336 -9.94 16.99 -5.52
N HIS A 337 -9.09 16.42 -6.39
CA HIS A 337 -9.30 15.08 -6.97
C HIS A 337 -8.63 13.95 -6.20
N MET A 338 -7.78 14.25 -5.22
CA MET A 338 -7.19 13.28 -4.30
C MET A 338 -7.29 13.79 -2.85
N PRO A 339 -8.51 14.08 -2.35
CA PRO A 339 -8.67 14.65 -1.04
C PRO A 339 -8.09 13.72 0.03
N LYS A 340 -7.57 14.32 1.11
CA LYS A 340 -6.99 13.58 2.23
C LYS A 340 -8.10 13.14 3.18
N ILE A 341 -8.68 11.98 2.93
CA ILE A 341 -9.84 11.44 3.66
C ILE A 341 -9.58 10.07 4.29
N ALA A 342 -8.49 9.40 3.94
CA ALA A 342 -8.14 8.11 4.52
C ALA A 342 -7.27 8.29 5.77
N GLN A 343 -7.83 7.94 6.92
CA GLN A 343 -7.21 8.16 8.24
C GLN A 343 -6.00 7.26 8.49
N THR A 344 -4.94 7.80 9.08
CA THR A 344 -3.78 7.02 9.54
C THR A 344 -3.54 7.15 11.06
N LEU A 345 -3.42 8.36 11.59
CA LEU A 345 -3.26 8.61 13.03
C LEU A 345 -3.79 10.00 13.34
N GLY A 346 -4.76 10.12 14.24
CA GLY A 346 -5.36 11.40 14.60
C GLY A 346 -5.90 12.14 13.37
N ASP A 347 -5.45 13.37 13.18
CA ASP A 347 -5.78 14.20 12.02
C ASP A 347 -4.89 13.96 10.78
N ASN A 348 -3.96 13.01 10.88
CA ASN A 348 -3.14 12.63 9.74
C ASN A 348 -3.95 11.76 8.78
N CYS A 349 -4.21 12.28 7.59
CA CYS A 349 -4.91 11.58 6.53
C CYS A 349 -4.05 11.47 5.27
N VAL A 350 -4.27 10.42 4.49
CA VAL A 350 -3.65 10.19 3.20
C VAL A 350 -4.64 10.44 2.07
N SER A 351 -4.11 10.72 0.89
CA SER A 351 -4.91 11.01 -0.30
C SER A 351 -5.69 9.79 -0.78
N SER A 352 -6.96 9.98 -1.10
CA SER A 352 -7.76 9.01 -1.84
C SER A 352 -7.21 8.82 -3.26
N HIS A 353 -7.22 7.60 -3.74
CA HIS A 353 -6.82 7.23 -5.10
C HIS A 353 -8.02 6.86 -5.99
N THR A 354 -9.24 7.24 -5.57
CA THR A 354 -10.42 7.16 -6.43
C THR A 354 -10.43 8.23 -7.52
N PHE A 355 -9.64 9.31 -7.36
CA PHE A 355 -9.60 10.51 -8.19
C PHE A 355 -10.93 11.21 -8.33
N ARG A 356 -11.84 10.95 -7.40
CA ARG A 356 -13.17 11.57 -7.37
C ARG A 356 -13.14 12.88 -6.59
N PHE A 357 -13.88 13.85 -7.07
CA PHE A 357 -14.20 15.05 -6.29
C PHE A 357 -15.28 14.69 -5.26
N ILE A 358 -15.00 14.91 -3.99
CA ILE A 358 -15.97 14.73 -2.90
C ILE A 358 -16.82 16.00 -2.81
N SER A 359 -18.09 15.90 -3.23
CA SER A 359 -19.02 17.01 -3.13
C SER A 359 -19.27 17.42 -1.67
N PRO A 360 -19.34 18.72 -1.34
CA PRO A 360 -19.75 19.17 -0.01
C PRO A 360 -21.10 18.62 0.45
N ARG A 361 -21.98 18.20 -0.49
CA ARG A 361 -23.23 17.51 -0.15
C ARG A 361 -23.00 16.17 0.53
N LEU A 362 -21.95 15.43 0.12
CA LEU A 362 -21.58 14.17 0.81
C LEU A 362 -21.10 14.43 2.24
N THR A 363 -20.51 15.60 2.48
CA THR A 363 -20.17 16.03 3.84
C THR A 363 -21.42 16.28 4.68
N GLN A 364 -22.42 16.99 4.13
CA GLN A 364 -23.69 17.22 4.82
C GLN A 364 -24.43 15.92 5.12
N GLN A 365 -24.44 15.01 4.17
CA GLN A 365 -25.23 13.78 4.27
C GLN A 365 -24.54 12.68 5.08
N PHE A 366 -23.20 12.54 4.97
CA PHE A 366 -22.44 11.40 5.45
C PHE A 366 -21.21 11.77 6.26
N GLY A 367 -20.92 13.05 6.45
CA GLY A 367 -19.74 13.47 7.20
C GLY A 367 -18.41 13.27 6.48
N ILE A 368 -18.42 12.89 5.19
CA ILE A 368 -17.17 12.67 4.42
C ILE A 368 -16.47 14.03 4.22
N PRO A 369 -15.18 14.18 4.60
CA PRO A 369 -14.48 15.44 4.41
C PRO A 369 -14.43 15.85 2.93
N ASN A 370 -14.83 17.07 2.61
CA ASN A 370 -14.74 17.61 1.24
C ASN A 370 -13.50 18.50 1.08
N PRO A 371 -12.98 18.65 -0.14
CA PRO A 371 -11.76 19.42 -0.39
C PRO A 371 -11.89 20.91 -0.06
N CYS A 372 -13.09 21.50 -0.15
CA CYS A 372 -13.27 22.94 0.10
C CYS A 372 -13.03 23.26 1.59
N THR A 373 -13.79 22.61 2.48
CA THR A 373 -13.70 22.86 3.93
C THR A 373 -12.44 22.31 4.55
N SER A 374 -11.70 21.44 3.86
CA SER A 374 -10.36 21.00 4.30
C SER A 374 -9.32 22.13 4.29
N CYS A 375 -9.51 23.17 3.48
CA CYS A 375 -8.67 24.36 3.42
C CYS A 375 -9.40 25.59 3.99
N HIS A 376 -10.67 25.76 3.65
CA HIS A 376 -11.55 26.82 4.18
C HIS A 376 -12.23 26.34 5.47
N SER A 377 -11.45 26.10 6.50
CA SER A 377 -11.91 25.44 7.73
C SER A 377 -12.87 26.28 8.58
N ASP A 378 -12.97 27.60 8.30
CA ASP A 378 -13.92 28.52 8.87
C ASP A 378 -15.27 28.54 8.14
N LYS A 379 -15.39 27.82 7.02
CA LYS A 379 -16.59 27.78 6.18
C LYS A 379 -17.35 26.46 6.33
N SER A 380 -18.66 26.54 6.08
CA SER A 380 -19.54 25.38 6.13
C SER A 380 -19.63 24.66 4.76
N PRO A 381 -20.10 23.40 4.74
CA PRO A 381 -20.42 22.72 3.48
C PRO A 381 -21.46 23.45 2.63
N GLU A 382 -22.42 24.18 3.24
CA GLU A 382 -23.41 24.99 2.55
C GLU A 382 -22.75 26.13 1.80
N TRP A 383 -21.80 26.83 2.42
CA TRP A 383 -21.00 27.86 1.76
C TRP A 383 -20.29 27.27 0.52
N ALA A 384 -19.64 26.11 0.67
CA ALA A 384 -18.93 25.46 -0.43
C ALA A 384 -19.86 25.07 -1.58
N LEU A 385 -21.06 24.56 -1.28
CA LEU A 385 -22.10 24.30 -2.29
C LEU A 385 -22.54 25.57 -2.99
N GLY A 386 -22.70 26.69 -2.25
CA GLY A 386 -23.03 28.00 -2.80
C GLY A 386 -21.98 28.47 -3.81
N GLN A 387 -20.68 28.32 -3.48
CA GLN A 387 -19.62 28.66 -4.43
C GLN A 387 -19.66 27.78 -5.69
N LEU A 388 -19.80 26.45 -5.53
CA LEU A 388 -19.85 25.52 -6.67
C LEU A 388 -21.02 25.78 -7.62
N ARG A 389 -22.18 26.25 -7.13
CA ARG A 389 -23.32 26.63 -7.98
C ARG A 389 -23.00 27.83 -8.89
N GLY A 390 -22.11 28.71 -8.44
CA GLY A 390 -21.64 29.86 -9.25
C GLY A 390 -20.59 29.47 -10.31
N TRP A 391 -20.06 28.25 -10.29
CA TRP A 391 -19.02 27.82 -11.23
C TRP A 391 -19.65 27.24 -12.50
N SER A 392 -19.48 27.89 -13.63
CA SER A 392 -20.04 27.49 -14.92
C SER A 392 -19.59 26.12 -15.41
N THR A 393 -18.43 25.61 -14.89
CA THR A 393 -17.85 24.33 -15.25
C THR A 393 -18.28 23.21 -14.33
N THR A 394 -19.04 23.48 -13.26
CA THR A 394 -19.47 22.45 -12.32
C THR A 394 -20.65 21.66 -12.88
N SER A 395 -20.54 20.33 -12.87
CA SER A 395 -21.64 19.47 -13.27
C SER A 395 -22.80 19.58 -12.28
N PRO A 396 -24.06 19.81 -12.74
CA PRO A 396 -25.21 20.03 -11.86
C PRO A 396 -25.43 18.95 -10.80
N TRP A 397 -25.25 17.69 -11.14
CA TRP A 397 -25.43 16.58 -10.19
C TRP A 397 -24.39 16.57 -9.05
N ARG A 398 -23.27 17.27 -9.18
CA ARG A 398 -22.27 17.43 -8.10
C ARG A 398 -22.73 18.41 -7.01
N VAL A 399 -23.61 19.32 -7.35
CA VAL A 399 -24.23 20.26 -6.40
C VAL A 399 -25.63 19.83 -5.96
N GLY A 400 -26.10 18.67 -6.45
CA GLY A 400 -27.34 18.06 -6.02
C GLY A 400 -28.59 18.79 -6.51
N GLN A 401 -28.83 18.74 -7.81
CA GLN A 401 -30.15 18.99 -8.34
C GLN A 401 -31.04 17.76 -8.26
#